data_3699b7cac34755b9e9e721e3d9879524
#
_entry.id   3699b7cac34755b9e9e721e3d9879524
#
_cell.length_a   1.000
_cell.length_b   1.000
_cell.length_c   1.000
_cell.angle_alpha   90.00
_cell.angle_beta   90.00
_cell.angle_gamma   90.00
#
_symmetry.space_group_name_H-M   'P 1'
#
loop_
_entity.id
_entity.type
_entity.pdbx_description
1 polymer ?
#
loop_
_entity_poly.entity_id
_entity_poly.type
_entity_poly.pdbx_seq_one_letter_code
_entity_poly.pdbx_strand_id
1 'polypeptide(L)'
;MAERVGYTDAVKFPGYRFVAALLLSSLISAGAGRAAVPAASAAHPVSAYLAAVGHVHQTYNNCGPASVVSVLDYYGIETNQAQVARVLRPSGGYMLSSVIAPFVQHYGLRASRFRNGNLEHLRRLTAAGIPVIVLQWMNRVGGIPHFRVVRGYDDRSGLMWLSDPIYGPNVYVSYANFLTLWTLAGQEFIPIYRPEQTALVGRILGVKL
;
A
#
# COMPACT_ATOMS: atom_id res chain seq x y z
N MET A 1 -20.42 10.17 25.91
CA MET A 1 -19.30 9.83 26.80
C MET A 1 -18.44 8.81 26.02
N ALA A 2 -17.35 9.23 25.42
CA ALA A 2 -16.47 8.37 24.64
C ALA A 2 -15.17 8.22 25.41
N GLU A 3 -14.90 7.01 25.88
CA GLU A 3 -13.65 6.66 26.56
C GLU A 3 -12.50 6.55 25.53
N ARG A 4 -11.47 7.33 25.79
CA ARG A 4 -10.17 7.21 25.07
C ARG A 4 -9.35 6.14 25.79
N VAL A 5 -9.12 5.03 25.13
CA VAL A 5 -8.12 4.05 25.58
C VAL A 5 -6.73 4.54 25.13
N GLY A 6 -5.98 5.09 26.07
CA GLY A 6 -4.57 5.44 25.89
C GLY A 6 -3.70 4.23 26.12
N TYR A 7 -2.84 3.92 25.15
CA TYR A 7 -1.80 2.89 25.28
C TYR A 7 -0.44 3.59 25.29
N THR A 8 0.12 3.78 26.50
CA THR A 8 1.50 4.25 26.70
C THR A 8 2.24 3.23 27.54
N ASP A 9 3.05 2.39 26.92
CA ASP A 9 4.12 1.68 27.60
C ASP A 9 5.47 2.08 27.00
N ALA A 10 6.21 2.87 27.79
CA ALA A 10 7.56 3.29 27.48
C ALA A 10 8.55 2.22 27.94
N VAL A 11 9.27 1.61 26.99
CA VAL A 11 10.37 0.68 27.27
C VAL A 11 11.65 1.47 27.49
N LYS A 12 12.23 1.38 28.70
CA LYS A 12 13.53 1.94 29.06
C LYS A 12 14.66 1.04 28.57
N PHE A 13 15.63 1.60 27.83
CA PHE A 13 16.88 0.93 27.48
C PHE A 13 18.01 1.32 28.44
N PRO A 14 18.87 0.34 28.88
CA PRO A 14 20.02 0.63 29.71
C PRO A 14 21.20 1.13 28.85
N GLY A 15 21.95 2.07 29.43
CA GLY A 15 23.07 2.76 28.80
C GLY A 15 24.29 1.87 28.54
N TYR A 16 24.94 2.09 27.39
CA TYR A 16 26.26 1.55 27.08
C TYR A 16 27.33 2.62 27.18
N ARG A 17 28.37 2.27 27.97
CA ARG A 17 29.58 3.06 28.18
C ARG A 17 30.50 2.97 26.94
N PHE A 18 30.97 4.11 26.46
CA PHE A 18 32.00 4.20 25.41
C PHE A 18 33.38 3.83 26.01
N VAL A 19 34.08 2.90 25.36
CA VAL A 19 35.51 2.67 25.54
C VAL A 19 36.21 3.11 24.26
N ALA A 20 37.06 4.11 24.36
CA ALA A 20 37.90 4.58 23.27
C ALA A 20 39.13 3.70 23.14
N ALA A 21 39.36 3.09 21.99
CA ALA A 21 40.62 2.44 21.64
C ALA A 21 41.25 3.12 20.43
N LEU A 22 42.42 3.75 20.66
CA LEU A 22 43.33 4.22 19.61
C LEU A 22 44.04 3.03 18.98
N LEU A 23 44.07 2.89 17.68
CA LEU A 23 45.05 2.07 16.98
C LEU A 23 45.52 2.69 15.67
N LEU A 24 46.79 2.60 15.48
CA LEU A 24 47.75 3.07 14.48
C LEU A 24 47.37 2.85 13.01
N SER A 25 47.85 3.83 12.25
CA SER A 25 47.89 3.88 10.77
C SER A 25 48.74 2.77 10.15
N SER A 26 48.22 2.09 9.12
CA SER A 26 49.03 1.48 8.09
C SER A 26 48.44 1.79 6.71
N LEU A 27 49.18 2.57 5.92
CA LEU A 27 48.90 2.88 4.50
C LEU A 27 49.10 1.61 3.66
N ILE A 28 48.00 1.12 3.09
CA ILE A 28 48.06 0.18 1.98
C ILE A 28 47.34 0.82 0.81
N SER A 29 48.14 1.20 -0.18
CA SER A 29 47.70 1.66 -1.50
C SER A 29 47.16 0.45 -2.27
N ALA A 30 45.86 0.42 -2.53
CA ALA A 30 45.21 -0.59 -3.37
C ALA A 30 44.35 0.09 -4.42
N GLY A 31 44.53 -0.38 -5.62
CA GLY A 31 44.04 0.16 -6.88
C GLY A 31 42.57 0.52 -6.90
N ALA A 32 42.25 1.61 -7.59
CA ALA A 32 40.91 2.13 -7.83
C ALA A 32 40.12 1.17 -8.75
N GLY A 33 39.57 0.14 -8.17
CA GLY A 33 38.40 -0.54 -8.74
C GLY A 33 37.20 0.42 -8.62
N ARG A 34 36.75 0.94 -9.74
CA ARG A 34 35.56 1.78 -9.83
C ARG A 34 34.37 0.89 -9.49
N ALA A 35 34.01 0.80 -8.21
CA ALA A 35 32.77 0.18 -7.81
C ALA A 35 31.64 0.89 -8.53
N ALA A 36 30.87 0.15 -9.33
CA ALA A 36 29.64 0.64 -9.94
C ALA A 36 28.76 1.14 -8.79
N VAL A 37 28.51 2.44 -8.73
CA VAL A 37 27.51 3.03 -7.83
C VAL A 37 26.19 2.38 -8.20
N PRO A 38 25.51 1.65 -7.29
CA PRO A 38 24.20 1.13 -7.61
C PRO A 38 23.33 2.31 -8.01
N ALA A 39 22.66 2.19 -9.17
CA ALA A 39 21.74 3.22 -9.66
C ALA A 39 20.81 3.60 -8.50
N ALA A 40 20.90 4.85 -8.05
CA ALA A 40 20.08 5.36 -6.96
C ALA A 40 18.63 5.07 -7.33
N SER A 41 17.97 4.20 -6.59
CA SER A 41 16.54 4.00 -6.67
C SER A 41 15.93 5.40 -6.57
N ALA A 42 15.18 5.83 -7.60
CA ALA A 42 14.62 7.18 -7.62
C ALA A 42 13.82 7.37 -6.33
N ALA A 43 14.36 8.19 -5.43
CA ALA A 43 13.80 8.37 -4.10
C ALA A 43 12.39 8.94 -4.23
N HIS A 44 11.43 8.27 -3.60
CA HIS A 44 10.08 8.83 -3.45
C HIS A 44 10.10 9.90 -2.34
N PRO A 45 9.14 10.85 -2.32
CA PRO A 45 9.03 11.83 -1.24
C PRO A 45 8.80 11.14 0.11
N VAL A 46 9.19 11.80 1.21
CA VAL A 46 9.02 11.28 2.59
C VAL A 46 7.57 10.98 2.95
N SER A 47 6.63 11.66 2.29
CA SER A 47 5.19 11.39 2.45
C SER A 47 4.46 11.70 1.15
N ALA A 48 3.34 11.01 0.91
CA ALA A 48 2.41 11.31 -0.16
C ALA A 48 0.98 10.97 0.28
N TYR A 49 0.00 11.69 -0.27
CA TYR A 49 -1.40 11.51 0.06
C TYR A 49 -2.30 11.78 -1.14
N LEU A 50 -3.15 10.82 -1.46
CA LEU A 50 -4.13 10.89 -2.55
C LEU A 50 -5.45 11.42 -1.99
N ALA A 51 -5.58 12.74 -1.89
CA ALA A 51 -6.74 13.40 -1.27
C ALA A 51 -8.08 13.05 -1.96
N ALA A 52 -8.05 12.88 -3.29
CA ALA A 52 -9.23 12.58 -4.09
C ALA A 52 -9.67 11.11 -4.04
N VAL A 53 -8.95 10.22 -3.36
CA VAL A 53 -9.45 8.85 -3.15
C VAL A 53 -10.71 8.92 -2.29
N GLY A 54 -11.83 8.48 -2.85
CA GLY A 54 -13.13 8.47 -2.19
C GLY A 54 -13.20 7.48 -1.03
N HIS A 55 -14.36 7.49 -0.36
CA HIS A 55 -14.64 6.52 0.67
C HIS A 55 -16.10 6.07 0.60
N VAL A 56 -16.30 4.76 0.60
CA VAL A 56 -17.62 4.15 0.65
C VAL A 56 -17.64 3.12 1.77
N HIS A 57 -18.54 3.30 2.74
CA HIS A 57 -18.80 2.27 3.74
C HIS A 57 -19.40 1.03 3.10
N GLN A 58 -18.80 -0.12 3.38
CA GLN A 58 -19.31 -1.37 2.82
C GLN A 58 -20.65 -1.78 3.43
N THR A 59 -21.50 -2.38 2.60
CA THR A 59 -22.54 -3.29 3.07
C THR A 59 -21.95 -4.69 3.24
N TYR A 60 -22.74 -5.66 3.68
CA TYR A 60 -22.26 -7.01 4.00
C TYR A 60 -21.43 -7.63 2.87
N ASN A 61 -20.21 -8.08 3.17
CA ASN A 61 -19.23 -8.68 2.26
C ASN A 61 -18.82 -7.81 1.05
N ASN A 62 -19.02 -6.51 1.09
CA ASN A 62 -18.76 -5.59 -0.03
C ASN A 62 -17.45 -4.78 0.09
N CYS A 63 -16.47 -5.22 0.89
CA CYS A 63 -15.17 -4.52 0.99
C CYS A 63 -14.49 -4.32 -0.38
N GLY A 64 -14.51 -5.34 -1.22
CA GLY A 64 -13.96 -5.25 -2.59
C GLY A 64 -14.70 -4.24 -3.47
N PRO A 65 -16.03 -4.40 -3.68
CA PRO A 65 -16.80 -3.42 -4.43
C PRO A 65 -16.68 -1.99 -3.90
N ALA A 66 -16.71 -1.78 -2.59
CA ALA A 66 -16.55 -0.46 -1.97
C ALA A 66 -15.16 0.14 -2.23
N SER A 67 -14.09 -0.67 -2.14
CA SER A 67 -12.72 -0.24 -2.48
C SER A 67 -12.60 0.14 -3.96
N VAL A 68 -13.23 -0.63 -4.85
CA VAL A 68 -13.23 -0.30 -6.30
C VAL A 68 -13.97 1.01 -6.55
N VAL A 69 -15.14 1.23 -5.95
CA VAL A 69 -15.86 2.52 -6.07
C VAL A 69 -14.99 3.68 -5.58
N SER A 70 -14.32 3.54 -4.44
CA SER A 70 -13.43 4.58 -3.89
C SER A 70 -12.29 4.94 -4.84
N VAL A 71 -11.77 3.99 -5.61
CA VAL A 71 -10.75 4.23 -6.63
C VAL A 71 -11.34 4.81 -7.92
N LEU A 72 -12.52 4.36 -8.35
CA LEU A 72 -13.19 4.94 -9.51
C LEU A 72 -13.52 6.42 -9.28
N ASP A 73 -13.96 6.77 -8.08
CA ASP A 73 -14.20 8.16 -7.66
C ASP A 73 -12.93 9.02 -7.77
N TYR A 74 -11.75 8.49 -7.38
CA TYR A 74 -10.46 9.15 -7.60
C TYR A 74 -10.22 9.55 -9.06
N TYR A 75 -10.72 8.77 -10.00
CA TYR A 75 -10.61 9.05 -11.45
C TYR A 75 -11.79 9.85 -12.01
N GLY A 76 -12.71 10.31 -11.16
CA GLY A 76 -13.90 11.06 -11.56
C GLY A 76 -14.98 10.20 -12.22
N ILE A 77 -14.97 8.90 -11.95
CA ILE A 77 -15.94 7.95 -12.51
C ILE A 77 -17.03 7.69 -11.48
N GLU A 78 -18.21 8.23 -11.72
CA GLU A 78 -19.37 8.07 -10.86
C GLU A 78 -19.95 6.65 -10.96
N THR A 79 -20.05 5.98 -9.82
CA THR A 79 -20.67 4.66 -9.69
C THR A 79 -21.07 4.42 -8.24
N ASN A 80 -21.73 3.31 -7.96
CA ASN A 80 -22.06 2.95 -6.59
C ASN A 80 -21.78 1.48 -6.27
N GLN A 81 -21.67 1.21 -4.99
CA GLN A 81 -21.32 -0.11 -4.48
C GLN A 81 -22.27 -1.23 -4.95
N ALA A 82 -23.58 -0.95 -5.04
CA ALA A 82 -24.56 -1.95 -5.47
C ALA A 82 -24.39 -2.33 -6.96
N GLN A 83 -24.10 -1.35 -7.81
CA GLN A 83 -23.83 -1.58 -9.24
C GLN A 83 -22.54 -2.40 -9.41
N VAL A 84 -21.46 -1.99 -8.74
CA VAL A 84 -20.17 -2.68 -8.80
C VAL A 84 -20.27 -4.10 -8.24
N ALA A 85 -20.97 -4.30 -7.13
CA ALA A 85 -21.14 -5.62 -6.52
C ALA A 85 -21.91 -6.61 -7.41
N ARG A 86 -22.92 -6.16 -8.16
CA ARG A 86 -23.64 -7.01 -9.12
C ARG A 86 -22.72 -7.60 -10.19
N VAL A 87 -21.69 -6.88 -10.59
CA VAL A 87 -20.74 -7.33 -11.63
C VAL A 87 -19.60 -8.14 -11.01
N LEU A 88 -19.01 -7.66 -9.90
CA LEU A 88 -17.80 -8.26 -9.34
C LEU A 88 -18.08 -9.49 -8.45
N ARG A 89 -19.31 -9.66 -7.97
CA ARG A 89 -19.71 -10.79 -7.13
C ARG A 89 -21.17 -11.20 -7.40
N PRO A 90 -21.50 -11.61 -8.63
CA PRO A 90 -22.89 -11.86 -9.04
C PRO A 90 -23.57 -12.97 -8.21
N SER A 91 -22.79 -13.93 -7.70
CA SER A 91 -23.29 -15.02 -6.85
C SER A 91 -23.21 -14.71 -5.35
N GLY A 92 -22.89 -13.47 -4.95
CA GLY A 92 -22.63 -13.12 -3.56
C GLY A 92 -21.28 -13.68 -3.06
N GLY A 93 -21.13 -13.85 -1.75
CA GLY A 93 -19.87 -14.31 -1.15
C GLY A 93 -18.77 -13.24 -1.15
N TYR A 94 -17.50 -13.66 -1.15
CA TYR A 94 -16.35 -12.77 -1.24
C TYR A 94 -15.99 -12.48 -2.69
N MET A 95 -15.56 -11.23 -2.96
CA MET A 95 -15.03 -10.86 -4.26
C MET A 95 -13.64 -11.46 -4.47
N LEU A 96 -13.38 -12.01 -5.65
CA LEU A 96 -12.03 -12.40 -6.06
C LEU A 96 -11.27 -11.17 -6.59
N SER A 97 -10.01 -11.04 -6.23
CA SER A 97 -9.17 -9.93 -6.72
C SER A 97 -8.93 -9.95 -8.23
N SER A 98 -9.02 -11.13 -8.86
CA SER A 98 -8.85 -11.30 -10.31
C SER A 98 -9.90 -10.60 -11.17
N VAL A 99 -11.07 -10.29 -10.61
CA VAL A 99 -12.15 -9.64 -11.37
C VAL A 99 -11.97 -8.11 -11.49
N ILE A 100 -11.05 -7.52 -10.71
CA ILE A 100 -10.85 -6.05 -10.69
C ILE A 100 -10.29 -5.54 -12.02
N ALA A 101 -9.24 -6.19 -12.54
CA ALA A 101 -8.58 -5.73 -13.76
C ALA A 101 -9.52 -5.69 -14.98
N PRO A 102 -10.25 -6.77 -15.33
CA PRO A 102 -11.19 -6.71 -16.44
C PRO A 102 -12.33 -5.71 -16.20
N PHE A 103 -12.76 -5.52 -14.95
CA PHE A 103 -13.82 -4.58 -14.62
C PHE A 103 -13.40 -3.12 -14.87
N VAL A 104 -12.24 -2.69 -14.37
CA VAL A 104 -11.82 -1.29 -14.52
C VAL A 104 -11.46 -0.92 -15.97
N GLN A 105 -11.17 -1.92 -16.82
CA GLN A 105 -10.96 -1.70 -18.26
C GLN A 105 -12.17 -1.13 -18.97
N HIS A 106 -13.39 -1.45 -18.52
CA HIS A 106 -14.63 -0.88 -19.08
C HIS A 106 -14.71 0.64 -18.86
N TYR A 107 -13.95 1.17 -17.91
CA TYR A 107 -13.85 2.61 -17.62
C TYR A 107 -12.59 3.25 -18.22
N GLY A 108 -11.87 2.57 -19.11
CA GLY A 108 -10.65 3.07 -19.73
C GLY A 108 -9.42 3.07 -18.80
N LEU A 109 -9.52 2.42 -17.64
CA LEU A 109 -8.40 2.25 -16.70
C LEU A 109 -7.68 0.92 -16.92
N ARG A 110 -6.48 0.82 -16.39
CA ARG A 110 -5.71 -0.43 -16.32
C ARG A 110 -5.51 -0.84 -14.89
N ALA A 111 -5.42 -2.13 -14.68
CA ALA A 111 -4.99 -2.72 -13.42
C ALA A 111 -4.27 -4.03 -13.70
N SER A 112 -3.36 -4.39 -12.81
CA SER A 112 -2.71 -5.71 -12.81
C SER A 112 -2.57 -6.18 -11.37
N ARG A 113 -2.77 -7.47 -11.16
CA ARG A 113 -2.64 -8.09 -9.86
C ARG A 113 -1.21 -8.59 -9.66
N PHE A 114 -0.55 -8.10 -8.63
CA PHE A 114 0.81 -8.48 -8.27
C PHE A 114 0.84 -9.18 -6.91
N ARG A 115 1.87 -9.98 -6.72
CA ARG A 115 2.23 -10.61 -5.44
C ARG A 115 3.65 -10.19 -5.05
N ASN A 116 4.07 -10.57 -3.86
CA ASN A 116 5.37 -10.21 -3.29
C ASN A 116 5.57 -8.69 -3.24
N GLY A 117 4.48 -7.98 -2.92
CA GLY A 117 4.52 -6.55 -2.69
C GLY A 117 5.40 -6.20 -1.49
N ASN A 118 5.88 -4.96 -1.46
CA ASN A 118 6.60 -4.39 -0.34
C ASN A 118 6.21 -2.93 -0.14
N LEU A 119 6.62 -2.33 0.97
CA LEU A 119 6.28 -0.93 1.27
C LEU A 119 6.83 0.03 0.19
N GLU A 120 7.99 -0.27 -0.38
CA GLU A 120 8.61 0.56 -1.42
C GLU A 120 7.73 0.63 -2.68
N HIS A 121 7.17 -0.49 -3.13
CA HIS A 121 6.22 -0.51 -4.24
C HIS A 121 5.01 0.39 -3.95
N LEU A 122 4.41 0.26 -2.76
CA LEU A 122 3.22 1.04 -2.39
C LEU A 122 3.54 2.54 -2.30
N ARG A 123 4.65 2.90 -1.65
CA ARG A 123 5.08 4.31 -1.52
C ARG A 123 5.33 4.96 -2.87
N ARG A 124 6.07 4.30 -3.75
CA ARG A 124 6.37 4.81 -5.10
C ARG A 124 5.13 4.94 -5.97
N LEU A 125 4.21 3.96 -5.93
CA LEU A 125 2.93 4.04 -6.65
C LEU A 125 2.08 5.20 -6.10
N THR A 126 1.94 5.32 -4.78
CA THR A 126 1.19 6.40 -4.15
C THR A 126 1.80 7.77 -4.46
N ALA A 127 3.13 7.92 -4.39
CA ALA A 127 3.83 9.14 -4.74
C ALA A 127 3.66 9.52 -6.23
N ALA A 128 3.46 8.52 -7.10
CA ALA A 128 3.18 8.71 -8.52
C ALA A 128 1.68 9.01 -8.82
N GLY A 129 0.84 9.20 -7.79
CA GLY A 129 -0.58 9.46 -7.98
C GLY A 129 -1.40 8.21 -8.35
N ILE A 130 -0.93 7.02 -8.01
CA ILE A 130 -1.57 5.77 -8.38
C ILE A 130 -2.16 5.11 -7.12
N PRO A 131 -3.50 5.08 -6.97
CA PRO A 131 -4.15 4.37 -5.87
C PRO A 131 -3.96 2.85 -6.02
N VAL A 132 -3.78 2.18 -4.89
CA VAL A 132 -3.52 0.74 -4.85
C VAL A 132 -4.54 0.06 -3.96
N ILE A 133 -5.24 -0.93 -4.48
CA ILE A 133 -6.06 -1.84 -3.67
C ILE A 133 -5.15 -2.95 -3.13
N VAL A 134 -5.22 -3.21 -1.84
CA VAL A 134 -4.51 -4.32 -1.18
C VAL A 134 -5.50 -5.31 -0.59
N LEU A 135 -5.12 -6.59 -0.61
CA LEU A 135 -5.86 -7.67 0.06
C LEU A 135 -5.09 -8.06 1.32
N GLN A 136 -5.70 -7.85 2.47
CA GLN A 136 -5.11 -8.07 3.79
C GLN A 136 -5.99 -8.94 4.68
N TRP A 137 -5.45 -9.42 5.76
CA TRP A 137 -6.26 -9.85 6.90
C TRP A 137 -6.92 -8.61 7.55
N MET A 138 -8.18 -8.70 7.94
CA MET A 138 -8.91 -7.53 8.47
C MET A 138 -8.27 -7.01 9.77
N ASN A 139 -8.20 -7.83 10.81
CA ASN A 139 -7.72 -7.43 12.14
C ASN A 139 -6.62 -8.33 12.70
N ARG A 140 -6.50 -9.57 12.20
CA ARG A 140 -5.50 -10.56 12.65
C ARG A 140 -5.20 -11.54 11.53
N VAL A 141 -4.00 -12.04 11.51
CA VAL A 141 -3.57 -13.12 10.59
C VAL A 141 -4.47 -14.35 10.77
N GLY A 142 -4.89 -14.94 9.64
CA GLY A 142 -5.83 -16.07 9.62
C GLY A 142 -7.30 -15.69 9.88
N GLY A 143 -7.61 -14.39 9.93
CA GLY A 143 -8.97 -13.90 10.10
C GLY A 143 -9.74 -13.76 8.78
N ILE A 144 -10.51 -12.69 8.66
CA ILE A 144 -11.32 -12.40 7.46
C ILE A 144 -10.47 -11.68 6.42
N PRO A 145 -10.44 -12.14 5.14
CA PRO A 145 -9.87 -11.39 4.02
C PRO A 145 -10.58 -10.05 3.83
N HIS A 146 -9.84 -8.98 3.62
CA HIS A 146 -10.39 -7.65 3.55
C HIS A 146 -9.64 -6.77 2.54
N PHE A 147 -10.40 -6.09 1.68
CA PHE A 147 -9.84 -5.12 0.74
C PHE A 147 -9.79 -3.73 1.35
N ARG A 148 -8.68 -3.02 1.11
CA ARG A 148 -8.44 -1.63 1.48
C ARG A 148 -7.80 -0.88 0.32
N VAL A 149 -7.93 0.45 0.33
CA VAL A 149 -7.21 1.31 -0.61
C VAL A 149 -6.07 2.01 0.12
N VAL A 150 -4.85 1.86 -0.36
CA VAL A 150 -3.72 2.68 0.06
C VAL A 150 -3.90 4.06 -0.56
N ARG A 151 -4.06 5.06 0.27
CA ARG A 151 -4.22 6.46 -0.15
C ARG A 151 -3.11 7.38 0.30
N GLY A 152 -2.18 6.91 1.13
CA GLY A 152 -1.06 7.71 1.57
C GLY A 152 -0.08 6.94 2.45
N TYR A 153 1.03 7.60 2.74
CA TYR A 153 2.05 7.14 3.68
C TYR A 153 2.83 8.34 4.25
N ASP A 154 3.47 8.12 5.39
CA ASP A 154 4.42 9.05 5.98
C ASP A 154 5.58 8.28 6.62
N ASP A 155 6.79 8.42 6.05
CA ASP A 155 8.01 7.73 6.51
C ASP A 155 8.52 8.30 7.83
N ARG A 156 8.20 9.55 8.18
CA ARG A 156 8.60 10.15 9.46
C ARG A 156 7.90 9.50 10.64
N SER A 157 6.61 9.25 10.47
CA SER A 157 5.79 8.58 11.48
C SER A 157 5.74 7.06 11.32
N GLY A 158 6.23 6.52 10.18
CA GLY A 158 6.15 5.08 9.86
C GLY A 158 4.71 4.60 9.67
N LEU A 159 3.85 5.43 9.10
CA LEU A 159 2.42 5.14 8.93
C LEU A 159 2.04 4.96 7.46
N MET A 160 1.20 3.96 7.23
CA MET A 160 0.40 3.82 6.02
C MET A 160 -1.00 4.37 6.26
N TRP A 161 -1.53 5.14 5.30
CA TRP A 161 -2.88 5.71 5.37
C TRP A 161 -3.80 4.99 4.40
N LEU A 162 -4.94 4.53 4.91
CA LEU A 162 -5.87 3.68 4.19
C LEU A 162 -7.26 4.30 4.14
N SER A 163 -7.95 4.14 3.01
CA SER A 163 -9.40 4.15 2.98
C SER A 163 -9.88 2.72 3.23
N ASP A 164 -10.50 2.50 4.37
CA ASP A 164 -10.99 1.20 4.81
C ASP A 164 -12.51 1.18 4.79
N PRO A 165 -13.14 0.30 4.00
CA PRO A 165 -14.60 0.26 3.86
C PRO A 165 -15.39 0.01 5.15
N ILE A 166 -14.74 -0.45 6.22
CA ILE A 166 -15.38 -0.65 7.54
C ILE A 166 -15.03 0.50 8.48
N TYR A 167 -13.74 0.88 8.56
CA TYR A 167 -13.24 1.75 9.61
C TYR A 167 -13.16 3.22 9.23
N GLY A 168 -13.27 3.55 7.96
CA GLY A 168 -13.37 4.94 7.53
C GLY A 168 -12.34 5.38 6.48
N PRO A 169 -12.42 6.66 6.07
CA PRO A 169 -11.61 7.20 4.98
C PRO A 169 -10.14 7.40 5.34
N ASN A 170 -9.80 7.48 6.63
CA ASN A 170 -8.46 7.80 7.12
C ASN A 170 -8.08 6.86 8.28
N VAL A 171 -7.75 5.63 7.93
CA VAL A 171 -7.22 4.64 8.89
C VAL A 171 -5.70 4.67 8.84
N TYR A 172 -5.06 4.98 9.97
CA TYR A 172 -3.61 5.05 10.10
C TYR A 172 -3.09 3.75 10.72
N VAL A 173 -2.19 3.08 10.01
CA VAL A 173 -1.63 1.80 10.45
C VAL A 173 -0.10 1.88 10.39
N SER A 174 0.59 1.49 11.47
CA SER A 174 2.06 1.42 11.43
C SER A 174 2.53 0.47 10.34
N TYR A 175 3.70 0.71 9.76
CA TYR A 175 4.26 -0.18 8.74
C TYR A 175 4.37 -1.62 9.22
N ALA A 176 4.74 -1.83 10.48
CA ALA A 176 4.83 -3.17 11.07
C ALA A 176 3.47 -3.88 11.07
N ASN A 177 2.42 -3.23 11.57
CA ASN A 177 1.07 -3.80 11.58
C ASN A 177 0.53 -4.00 10.17
N PHE A 178 0.77 -3.04 9.26
CA PHE A 178 0.39 -3.17 7.86
C PHE A 178 0.99 -4.42 7.23
N LEU A 179 2.30 -4.64 7.38
CA LEU A 179 3.02 -5.81 6.86
C LEU A 179 2.52 -7.11 7.49
N THR A 180 2.27 -7.12 8.80
CA THR A 180 1.71 -8.29 9.50
C THR A 180 0.37 -8.71 8.91
N LEU A 181 -0.53 -7.77 8.67
CA LEU A 181 -1.84 -8.05 8.08
C LEU A 181 -1.76 -8.35 6.57
N TRP A 182 -0.73 -7.88 5.88
CA TRP A 182 -0.59 -8.01 4.43
C TRP A 182 0.12 -9.31 3.99
N THR A 183 0.14 -10.31 4.83
CA THR A 183 0.68 -11.64 4.50
C THR A 183 -0.29 -12.49 3.65
N LEU A 184 -1.56 -12.07 3.58
CA LEU A 184 -2.58 -12.75 2.79
C LEU A 184 -2.23 -12.73 1.29
N ALA A 185 -2.43 -13.86 0.62
CA ALA A 185 -2.19 -14.05 -0.82
C ALA A 185 -0.80 -13.63 -1.32
N GLY A 186 0.23 -13.68 -0.44
CA GLY A 186 1.59 -13.30 -0.77
C GLY A 186 1.74 -11.80 -1.01
N GLN A 187 1.27 -10.98 -0.10
CA GLN A 187 1.32 -9.51 -0.19
C GLN A 187 0.73 -8.99 -1.51
N GLU A 188 -0.49 -9.44 -1.79
CA GLU A 188 -1.16 -9.08 -3.03
C GLU A 188 -1.55 -7.60 -3.05
N PHE A 189 -1.31 -6.95 -4.20
CA PHE A 189 -1.66 -5.57 -4.46
C PHE A 189 -2.07 -5.33 -5.91
N ILE A 190 -2.91 -4.33 -6.13
CA ILE A 190 -3.55 -4.06 -7.41
C ILE A 190 -3.51 -2.55 -7.63
N PRO A 191 -2.45 -2.01 -8.28
CA PRO A 191 -2.45 -0.63 -8.74
C PRO A 191 -3.50 -0.46 -9.83
N ILE A 192 -4.26 0.63 -9.75
CA ILE A 192 -5.23 1.03 -10.79
C ILE A 192 -4.76 2.36 -11.35
N TYR A 193 -4.61 2.45 -12.67
CA TYR A 193 -3.94 3.56 -13.31
C TYR A 193 -4.47 3.82 -14.74
N ARG A 194 -4.18 5.01 -15.28
CA ARG A 194 -4.51 5.35 -16.65
C ARG A 194 -3.54 4.66 -17.63
N PRO A 195 -3.96 4.33 -18.88
CA PRO A 195 -3.11 3.65 -19.87
C PRO A 195 -1.74 4.32 -20.09
N GLU A 196 -1.69 5.65 -20.08
CA GLU A 196 -0.46 6.44 -20.24
C GLU A 196 0.54 6.26 -19.11
N GLN A 197 0.11 5.78 -17.96
CA GLN A 197 0.97 5.48 -16.79
C GLN A 197 1.59 4.08 -16.85
N THR A 198 1.26 3.25 -17.86
CA THR A 198 1.73 1.85 -17.94
C THR A 198 3.24 1.72 -17.83
N ALA A 199 3.99 2.52 -18.60
CA ALA A 199 5.46 2.49 -18.57
C ALA A 199 6.02 2.94 -17.20
N LEU A 200 5.36 3.90 -16.52
CA LEU A 200 5.75 4.34 -15.18
C LEU A 200 5.53 3.23 -14.15
N VAL A 201 4.37 2.59 -14.17
CA VAL A 201 4.06 1.45 -13.28
C VAL A 201 5.05 0.32 -13.50
N GLY A 202 5.35 -0.03 -14.77
CA GLY A 202 6.35 -1.04 -15.09
C GLY A 202 7.73 -0.72 -14.51
N ARG A 203 8.20 0.54 -14.62
CA ARG A 203 9.48 0.98 -14.02
C ARG A 203 9.46 0.92 -12.49
N ILE A 204 8.36 1.34 -11.85
CA ILE A 204 8.23 1.30 -10.39
C ILE A 204 8.33 -0.13 -9.87
N LEU A 205 7.70 -1.08 -10.55
CA LEU A 205 7.61 -2.48 -10.15
C LEU A 205 8.73 -3.36 -10.69
N GLY A 206 9.57 -2.83 -11.58
CA GLY A 206 10.64 -3.61 -12.22
C GLY A 206 10.12 -4.69 -13.18
N VAL A 207 8.95 -4.48 -13.81
CA VAL A 207 8.31 -5.45 -14.72
C VAL A 207 7.94 -4.80 -16.06
N LYS A 208 7.82 -5.62 -17.10
CA LYS A 208 7.23 -5.22 -18.37
C LYS A 208 5.71 -5.49 -18.30
N LEU A 209 4.90 -4.46 -18.55
CA LEU A 209 3.43 -4.51 -18.55
C LEU A 209 2.88 -4.43 -19.99
#